data_0c7c3931decd8874d30ddc6d5d865e13
#
_entry.id   0c7c3931decd8874d30ddc6d5d865e13
#
_cell.length_a   1.000
_cell.length_b   1.000
_cell.length_c   1.000
_cell.angle_alpha   90.00
_cell.angle_beta   90.00
_cell.angle_gamma   90.00
#
_symmetry.space_group_name_H-M   'P 1'
#
loop_
_entity.id
_entity.type
_entity.pdbx_description
1 polymer ?
#
loop_
_entity_poly.entity_id
_entity_poly.type
_entity_poly.pdbx_seq_one_letter_code
_entity_poly.pdbx_strand_id
1 'polypeptide(L)'
;FNRDLRLKKWFNSKNIKWNETIQNGVIRGLKDRDGWSKEWQKRMYAEEHIPPKKIKGHSFHSEKIPTPQQLGLKNDGIEVFQKGGRTEGLKLLDSFLYQRGKNYSKEMSSPLNSHKSSSRLSTHIAFGALSIKEIIQKTNKRKKDIQKLPKEERYNWPRSISTFSSRLRWHCHFIQKLEDEPEI
;
A
#
# COMPACT_ATOMS: atom_id res chain seq x y z
N PHE A 1 12.44 -11.55 8.16
CA PHE A 1 12.17 -12.43 9.30
C PHE A 1 13.44 -12.64 10.13
N ASN A 2 14.47 -13.38 9.67
CA ASN A 2 15.69 -13.71 10.40
C ASN A 2 16.44 -12.47 10.93
N ARG A 3 16.54 -11.40 10.13
CA ARG A 3 17.10 -10.11 10.56
C ARG A 3 16.36 -9.56 11.77
N ASP A 4 15.06 -9.54 11.73
CA ASP A 4 14.23 -8.95 12.79
C ASP A 4 14.32 -9.77 14.08
N LEU A 5 14.37 -11.11 13.98
CA LEU A 5 14.62 -11.98 15.13
C LEU A 5 15.98 -11.71 15.79
N ARG A 6 17.03 -11.52 14.98
CA ARG A 6 18.37 -11.16 15.50
C ARG A 6 18.36 -9.80 16.17
N LEU A 7 17.73 -8.80 15.56
CA LEU A 7 17.61 -7.46 16.14
C LEU A 7 16.83 -7.49 17.45
N LYS A 8 15.71 -8.19 17.50
CA LYS A 8 14.91 -8.35 18.72
C LYS A 8 15.74 -8.95 19.88
N LYS A 9 16.52 -10.01 19.61
CA LYS A 9 17.43 -10.60 20.58
C LYS A 9 18.49 -9.60 21.07
N TRP A 10 19.09 -8.85 20.12
CA TRP A 10 20.10 -7.84 20.44
C TRP A 10 19.52 -6.69 21.28
N PHE A 11 18.37 -6.14 20.91
CA PHE A 11 17.69 -5.09 21.68
C PHE A 11 17.37 -5.56 23.11
N ASN A 12 16.86 -6.79 23.27
CA ASN A 12 16.59 -7.38 24.56
C ASN A 12 17.89 -7.51 25.40
N SER A 13 19.01 -7.95 24.80
CA SER A 13 20.29 -8.07 25.48
C SER A 13 20.89 -6.74 25.95
N LYS A 14 20.46 -5.63 25.33
CA LYS A 14 20.86 -4.26 25.69
C LYS A 14 19.82 -3.50 26.51
N ASN A 15 18.77 -4.18 26.94
CA ASN A 15 17.65 -3.58 27.65
C ASN A 15 17.02 -2.38 26.91
N ILE A 16 16.98 -2.44 25.58
CA ILE A 16 16.40 -1.41 24.72
C ILE A 16 15.01 -1.87 24.31
N LYS A 17 14.02 -1.01 24.51
CA LYS A 17 12.63 -1.31 24.19
C LYS A 17 12.43 -1.41 22.66
N TRP A 18 11.95 -2.56 22.20
CA TRP A 18 11.56 -2.80 20.81
C TRP A 18 10.05 -2.57 20.66
N ASN A 19 9.66 -1.58 19.87
CA ASN A 19 8.27 -1.33 19.52
C ASN A 19 8.03 -1.68 18.06
N GLU A 20 7.04 -2.51 17.82
CA GLU A 20 6.61 -2.92 16.48
C GLU A 20 5.20 -2.43 16.24
N THR A 21 4.99 -1.66 15.17
CA THR A 21 3.67 -1.16 14.78
C THR A 21 3.19 -1.88 13.52
N ILE A 22 1.91 -2.22 13.51
CA ILE A 22 1.32 -2.95 12.40
C ILE A 22 0.95 -1.96 11.29
N GLN A 23 1.59 -2.09 10.14
CA GLN A 23 1.40 -1.22 9.00
C GLN A 23 0.35 -1.73 8.01
N ASN A 24 0.24 -3.05 7.86
CA ASN A 24 -0.62 -3.70 6.87
C ASN A 24 -1.50 -4.78 7.52
N GLY A 25 -2.07 -5.68 6.72
CA GLY A 25 -2.91 -6.78 7.22
C GLY A 25 -2.16 -8.02 7.67
N VAL A 26 -0.82 -7.96 7.80
CA VAL A 26 -0.01 -9.08 8.24
C VAL A 26 0.01 -9.17 9.75
N ILE A 27 -0.12 -10.39 10.27
CA ILE A 27 -0.05 -10.72 11.70
C ILE A 27 1.17 -11.61 11.90
N ARG A 28 2.12 -11.17 12.71
CA ARG A 28 3.33 -11.95 12.97
C ARG A 28 3.08 -13.06 13.97
N GLY A 29 3.71 -14.21 13.70
CA GLY A 29 3.65 -15.36 14.60
C GLY A 29 2.30 -16.07 14.61
N LEU A 30 1.52 -16.02 13.53
CA LEU A 30 0.32 -16.84 13.40
C LEU A 30 0.70 -18.31 13.41
N LYS A 31 -0.06 -19.11 14.17
CA LYS A 31 0.07 -20.58 14.16
C LYS A 31 -0.64 -21.20 12.97
N ASP A 32 -1.76 -20.63 12.60
CA ASP A 32 -2.55 -20.96 11.42
C ASP A 32 -3.20 -19.71 10.85
N ARG A 33 -3.76 -19.82 9.66
CA ARG A 33 -4.44 -18.69 8.98
C ARG A 33 -5.95 -18.68 9.18
N ASP A 34 -6.48 -19.52 10.05
CA ASP A 34 -7.90 -19.56 10.36
C ASP A 34 -8.29 -18.23 11.04
N GLY A 35 -9.36 -17.63 10.56
CA GLY A 35 -9.79 -16.32 11.05
C GLY A 35 -8.99 -15.11 10.57
N TRP A 36 -7.82 -15.27 9.91
CA TRP A 36 -7.01 -14.15 9.41
C TRP A 36 -7.82 -13.13 8.61
N SER A 37 -8.70 -13.60 7.75
CA SER A 37 -9.55 -12.74 6.91
C SER A 37 -10.46 -11.82 7.74
N LYS A 38 -10.98 -12.31 8.87
CA LYS A 38 -11.82 -11.55 9.80
C LYS A 38 -11.01 -10.47 10.52
N GLU A 39 -9.83 -10.84 11.02
CA GLU A 39 -8.93 -9.89 11.68
C GLU A 39 -8.39 -8.84 10.69
N TRP A 40 -8.04 -9.24 9.47
CA TRP A 40 -7.69 -8.33 8.39
C TRP A 40 -8.80 -7.31 8.15
N GLN A 41 -10.05 -7.77 8.02
CA GLN A 41 -11.20 -6.92 7.79
C GLN A 41 -11.40 -5.94 8.94
N LYS A 42 -11.41 -6.42 10.19
CA LYS A 42 -11.51 -5.58 11.39
C LYS A 42 -10.47 -4.46 11.39
N ARG A 43 -9.22 -4.77 11.05
CA ARG A 43 -8.12 -3.80 11.00
C ARG A 43 -8.28 -2.78 9.87
N MET A 44 -8.64 -3.22 8.66
CA MET A 44 -8.74 -2.35 7.49
C MET A 44 -9.93 -1.39 7.59
N TYR A 45 -10.97 -1.76 8.32
CA TYR A 45 -12.15 -0.92 8.55
C TYR A 45 -12.12 -0.15 9.88
N ALA A 46 -11.12 -0.38 10.72
CA ALA A 46 -10.92 0.42 11.93
C ALA A 46 -10.61 1.88 11.57
N GLU A 47 -10.87 2.79 12.49
CA GLU A 47 -10.60 4.21 12.33
C GLU A 47 -9.14 4.49 11.97
N GLU A 48 -8.91 5.46 11.10
CA GLU A 48 -7.57 5.92 10.75
C GLU A 48 -7.00 6.81 11.86
N HIS A 49 -5.70 6.66 12.09
CA HIS A 49 -5.01 7.55 13.01
C HIS A 49 -4.86 8.94 12.38
N ILE A 50 -5.32 9.95 13.07
CA ILE A 50 -5.16 11.33 12.65
C ILE A 50 -3.71 11.75 12.92
N PRO A 51 -2.97 12.25 11.91
CA PRO A 51 -1.62 12.73 12.12
C PRO A 51 -1.62 13.94 13.08
N PRO A 52 -0.59 14.08 13.93
CA PRO A 52 -0.50 15.20 14.85
C PRO A 52 -0.45 16.53 14.07
N LYS A 53 -1.20 17.52 14.53
CA LYS A 53 -1.23 18.86 13.90
C LYS A 53 0.13 19.57 13.99
N LYS A 54 0.93 19.26 15.02
CA LYS A 54 2.23 19.87 15.26
C LYS A 54 3.17 18.84 15.91
N ILE A 55 4.38 18.75 15.39
CA ILE A 55 5.45 17.94 15.96
C ILE A 55 6.52 18.90 16.48
N LYS A 56 6.88 18.77 17.77
CA LYS A 56 8.07 19.45 18.30
C LYS A 56 9.29 18.67 17.84
N GLY A 57 10.10 19.26 17.00
CA GLY A 57 11.37 18.69 16.57
C GLY A 57 12.53 19.45 17.21
N HIS A 58 13.72 18.85 17.16
CA HIS A 58 14.97 19.54 17.45
C HIS A 58 15.52 20.14 16.15
N SER A 59 16.15 21.31 16.24
CA SER A 59 16.87 21.87 15.11
C SER A 59 18.25 21.21 15.04
N PHE A 60 18.45 20.40 14.01
CA PHE A 60 19.76 19.81 13.70
C PHE A 60 20.26 20.38 12.38
N HIS A 61 21.58 20.54 12.27
CA HIS A 61 22.18 20.73 10.97
C HIS A 61 21.89 19.49 10.11
N SER A 62 21.29 19.70 8.95
CA SER A 62 20.93 18.61 8.03
C SER A 62 21.84 18.68 6.81
N GLU A 63 22.50 17.59 6.51
CA GLU A 63 23.24 17.44 5.27
C GLU A 63 22.29 17.48 4.06
N LYS A 64 22.79 18.01 2.95
CA LYS A 64 22.04 17.97 1.68
C LYS A 64 22.02 16.56 1.14
N ILE A 65 20.84 16.14 0.64
CA ILE A 65 20.75 14.87 -0.08
C ILE A 65 21.64 14.96 -1.33
N PRO A 66 22.63 14.08 -1.50
CA PRO A 66 23.53 14.12 -2.64
C PRO A 66 22.78 13.84 -3.94
N THR A 67 23.17 14.52 -5.00
CA THR A 67 22.65 14.26 -6.34
C THR A 67 23.23 12.94 -6.89
N PRO A 68 22.60 12.30 -7.89
CA PRO A 68 23.16 11.13 -8.55
C PRO A 68 24.57 11.35 -9.07
N GLN A 69 24.89 12.53 -9.59
CA GLN A 69 26.23 12.89 -10.09
C GLN A 69 27.26 12.93 -8.97
N GLN A 70 26.91 13.48 -7.81
CA GLN A 70 27.78 13.49 -6.62
C GLN A 70 28.06 12.09 -6.07
N LEU A 71 27.14 11.15 -6.32
CA LEU A 71 27.30 9.72 -5.99
C LEU A 71 28.03 8.93 -7.09
N GLY A 72 28.47 9.59 -8.16
CA GLY A 72 29.14 8.92 -9.28
C GLY A 72 28.21 8.05 -10.14
N LEU A 73 26.90 8.22 -10.00
CA LEU A 73 25.91 7.47 -10.77
C LEU A 73 25.81 8.04 -12.18
N LYS A 74 25.89 7.17 -13.17
CA LYS A 74 25.68 7.53 -14.57
C LYS A 74 24.19 7.71 -14.85
N ASN A 75 23.85 8.64 -15.75
CA ASN A 75 22.50 8.73 -16.28
C ASN A 75 22.21 7.48 -17.11
N ASP A 76 21.13 6.76 -16.77
CA ASP A 76 20.68 5.55 -17.45
C ASP A 76 19.81 5.84 -18.69
N GLY A 77 19.57 7.12 -18.99
CA GLY A 77 18.75 7.54 -20.13
C GLY A 77 17.25 7.36 -19.93
N ILE A 78 16.79 6.93 -18.73
CA ILE A 78 15.36 6.79 -18.45
C ILE A 78 14.76 8.17 -18.17
N GLU A 79 13.98 8.68 -19.12
CA GLU A 79 13.31 9.98 -19.00
C GLU A 79 11.92 9.87 -18.36
N VAL A 80 11.26 8.72 -18.53
CA VAL A 80 9.89 8.51 -18.06
C VAL A 80 9.86 7.49 -16.94
N PHE A 81 9.61 7.95 -15.73
CA PHE A 81 9.44 7.08 -14.57
C PHE A 81 8.26 7.55 -13.69
N GLN A 82 7.73 6.63 -12.90
CA GLN A 82 6.66 6.94 -11.97
C GLN A 82 7.19 7.79 -10.81
N LYS A 83 6.64 8.99 -10.65
CA LYS A 83 7.02 9.87 -9.54
C LYS A 83 6.60 9.28 -8.20
N GLY A 84 7.50 9.36 -7.22
CA GLY A 84 7.26 8.90 -5.87
C GLY A 84 6.50 9.93 -5.02
N GLY A 85 6.32 9.56 -3.75
CA GLY A 85 5.74 10.43 -2.72
C GLY A 85 4.21 10.35 -2.61
N ARG A 86 3.72 10.85 -1.47
CA ARG A 86 2.31 10.75 -1.10
C ARG A 86 1.38 11.52 -2.04
N THR A 87 1.76 12.71 -2.44
CA THR A 87 0.94 13.55 -3.34
C THR A 87 0.67 12.86 -4.67
N GLU A 88 1.70 12.28 -5.26
CA GLU A 88 1.57 11.54 -6.53
C GLU A 88 0.80 10.23 -6.35
N GLY A 89 1.00 9.54 -5.24
CA GLY A 89 0.23 8.35 -4.89
C GLY A 89 -1.28 8.64 -4.76
N LEU A 90 -1.65 9.74 -4.11
CA LEU A 90 -3.05 10.17 -4.00
C LEU A 90 -3.65 10.53 -5.36
N LYS A 91 -2.93 11.27 -6.21
CA LYS A 91 -3.37 11.56 -7.59
C LYS A 91 -3.63 10.29 -8.38
N LEU A 92 -2.73 9.30 -8.28
CA LEU A 92 -2.90 8.00 -8.94
C LEU A 92 -4.12 7.25 -8.43
N LEU A 93 -4.33 7.24 -7.12
CA LEU A 93 -5.49 6.59 -6.51
C LEU A 93 -6.79 7.25 -6.95
N ASP A 94 -6.87 8.57 -6.89
CA ASP A 94 -8.08 9.32 -7.28
C ASP A 94 -8.38 9.14 -8.77
N SER A 95 -7.39 9.26 -9.65
CA SER A 95 -7.58 9.00 -11.08
C SER A 95 -8.03 7.57 -11.36
N PHE A 96 -7.53 6.59 -10.61
CA PHE A 96 -7.97 5.21 -10.74
C PHE A 96 -9.41 5.03 -10.28
N LEU A 97 -9.78 5.54 -9.11
CA LEU A 97 -11.10 5.35 -8.53
C LEU A 97 -12.22 6.07 -9.30
N TYR A 98 -11.91 7.18 -9.97
CA TYR A 98 -12.94 8.05 -10.57
C TYR A 98 -12.87 8.14 -12.10
N GLN A 99 -11.77 7.72 -12.73
CA GLN A 99 -11.59 7.86 -14.18
C GLN A 99 -11.13 6.56 -14.84
N ARG A 100 -9.84 6.24 -14.75
CA ARG A 100 -9.17 5.21 -15.54
C ARG A 100 -9.42 3.77 -15.09
N GLY A 101 -9.87 3.54 -13.85
CA GLY A 101 -10.13 2.20 -13.31
C GLY A 101 -11.46 1.58 -13.75
N LYS A 102 -12.28 2.29 -14.55
CA LYS A 102 -13.60 1.84 -14.98
C LYS A 102 -13.59 0.44 -15.62
N ASN A 103 -12.59 0.16 -16.44
CA ASN A 103 -12.44 -1.11 -17.14
C ASN A 103 -11.39 -2.05 -16.52
N TYR A 104 -10.88 -1.75 -15.34
CA TYR A 104 -9.83 -2.51 -14.68
C TYR A 104 -10.08 -4.02 -14.69
N SER A 105 -11.30 -4.46 -14.37
CA SER A 105 -11.64 -5.89 -14.33
C SER A 105 -11.49 -6.63 -15.65
N LYS A 106 -11.57 -5.92 -16.78
CA LYS A 106 -11.43 -6.48 -18.12
C LYS A 106 -10.01 -6.35 -18.65
N GLU A 107 -9.29 -5.30 -18.25
CA GLU A 107 -8.05 -4.88 -18.87
C GLU A 107 -6.80 -5.21 -18.02
N MET A 108 -6.96 -5.60 -16.77
CA MET A 108 -5.86 -5.82 -15.84
C MET A 108 -4.83 -6.87 -16.29
N SER A 109 -5.25 -7.81 -17.15
CA SER A 109 -4.37 -8.85 -17.72
C SER A 109 -3.98 -8.58 -19.18
N SER A 110 -4.42 -7.45 -19.74
CA SER A 110 -4.09 -7.08 -21.12
C SER A 110 -2.70 -6.43 -21.20
N PRO A 111 -1.76 -6.95 -21.97
CA PRO A 111 -0.44 -6.34 -22.12
C PRO A 111 -0.50 -4.92 -22.70
N LEU A 112 -1.53 -4.63 -23.51
CA LEU A 112 -1.68 -3.33 -24.18
C LEU A 112 -2.39 -2.29 -23.32
N ASN A 113 -3.37 -2.71 -22.48
CA ASN A 113 -4.28 -1.79 -21.81
C ASN A 113 -4.05 -1.71 -20.28
N SER A 114 -3.44 -2.75 -19.69
CA SER A 114 -3.26 -2.81 -18.23
C SER A 114 -2.53 -1.60 -17.65
N HIS A 115 -1.57 -1.05 -18.35
CA HIS A 115 -0.83 0.13 -17.94
C HIS A 115 -1.75 1.36 -17.76
N LYS A 116 -2.78 1.52 -18.61
CA LYS A 116 -3.73 2.65 -18.56
C LYS A 116 -4.79 2.45 -17.48
N SER A 117 -5.28 1.23 -17.27
CA SER A 117 -6.41 0.89 -16.40
C SER A 117 -6.01 0.43 -15.00
N SER A 118 -4.75 0.07 -14.75
CA SER A 118 -4.28 -0.39 -13.43
C SER A 118 -4.08 0.77 -12.44
N SER A 119 -4.17 0.46 -11.15
CA SER A 119 -4.00 1.47 -10.09
C SER A 119 -2.59 2.07 -10.04
N ARG A 120 -1.56 1.27 -10.36
CA ARG A 120 -0.14 1.64 -10.31
C ARG A 120 0.33 2.09 -8.91
N LEU A 121 -0.29 1.55 -7.86
CA LEU A 121 -0.03 1.94 -6.47
C LEU A 121 1.01 1.06 -5.77
N SER A 122 1.49 -0.01 -6.40
CA SER A 122 2.38 -0.99 -5.77
C SER A 122 3.64 -0.34 -5.17
N THR A 123 4.28 0.55 -5.90
CA THR A 123 5.47 1.29 -5.42
C THR A 123 5.12 2.21 -4.25
N HIS A 124 4.01 2.94 -4.32
CA HIS A 124 3.57 3.83 -3.23
C HIS A 124 3.21 3.08 -1.95
N ILE A 125 2.69 1.84 -2.09
CA ILE A 125 2.43 0.96 -0.95
C ILE A 125 3.75 0.41 -0.40
N ALA A 126 4.63 -0.08 -1.26
CA ALA A 126 5.91 -0.67 -0.87
C ALA A 126 6.81 0.32 -0.11
N PHE A 127 6.85 1.57 -0.54
CA PHE A 127 7.61 2.63 0.13
C PHE A 127 6.82 3.37 1.24
N GLY A 128 5.61 2.92 1.57
CA GLY A 128 4.82 3.50 2.65
C GLY A 128 4.30 4.91 2.38
N ALA A 129 4.33 5.38 1.12
CA ALA A 129 3.77 6.68 0.74
C ALA A 129 2.24 6.72 0.91
N LEU A 130 1.57 5.59 0.72
CA LEU A 130 0.17 5.36 1.03
C LEU A 130 0.02 4.08 1.85
N SER A 131 -0.83 4.13 2.88
CA SER A 131 -1.18 2.92 3.61
C SER A 131 -2.22 2.10 2.84
N ILE A 132 -2.12 0.78 2.93
CA ILE A 132 -3.12 -0.11 2.31
C ILE A 132 -4.50 0.12 2.93
N LYS A 133 -4.57 0.45 4.21
CA LYS A 133 -5.80 0.77 4.94
C LYS A 133 -6.50 1.99 4.33
N GLU A 134 -5.78 3.08 4.10
CA GLU A 134 -6.30 4.28 3.45
C GLU A 134 -6.85 3.98 2.04
N ILE A 135 -6.11 3.21 1.26
CA ILE A 135 -6.54 2.80 -0.09
C ILE A 135 -7.84 2.00 -0.02
N ILE A 136 -7.95 1.05 0.91
CA ILE A 136 -9.17 0.24 1.11
C ILE A 136 -10.35 1.11 1.52
N GLN A 137 -10.16 2.04 2.44
CA GLN A 137 -11.24 2.91 2.91
C GLN A 137 -11.74 3.85 1.80
N LYS A 138 -10.83 4.45 1.02
CA LYS A 138 -11.20 5.25 -0.16
C LYS A 138 -11.91 4.40 -1.23
N THR A 139 -11.45 3.17 -1.45
CA THR A 139 -12.08 2.23 -2.38
C THR A 139 -13.51 1.87 -1.92
N ASN A 140 -13.72 1.63 -0.63
CA ASN A 140 -15.04 1.35 -0.08
C ASN A 140 -15.97 2.55 -0.16
N LYS A 141 -15.46 3.76 0.09
CA LYS A 141 -16.23 5.00 -0.13
C LYS A 141 -16.71 5.06 -1.58
N ARG A 142 -15.80 4.89 -2.54
CA ARG A 142 -16.15 4.88 -3.97
C ARG A 142 -17.17 3.79 -4.32
N LYS A 143 -17.03 2.59 -3.74
CA LYS A 143 -18.02 1.51 -3.93
C LYS A 143 -19.43 1.93 -3.51
N LYS A 144 -19.58 2.58 -2.35
CA LYS A 144 -20.84 3.12 -1.87
C LYS A 144 -21.39 4.22 -2.79
N ASP A 145 -20.52 5.09 -3.31
CA ASP A 145 -20.92 6.15 -4.23
C ASP A 145 -21.45 5.57 -5.55
N ILE A 146 -20.78 4.55 -6.09
CA ILE A 146 -21.26 3.84 -7.31
C ILE A 146 -22.63 3.19 -7.09
N GLN A 147 -22.88 2.65 -5.89
CA GLN A 147 -24.19 2.02 -5.58
C GLN A 147 -25.35 3.01 -5.59
N LYS A 148 -25.08 4.29 -5.34
CA LYS A 148 -26.10 5.36 -5.39
C LYS A 148 -26.41 5.82 -6.81
N LEU A 149 -25.57 5.54 -7.79
CA LEU A 149 -25.80 5.89 -9.19
C LEU A 149 -26.94 5.04 -9.78
N PRO A 150 -27.68 5.54 -10.78
CA PRO A 150 -28.56 4.75 -11.62
C PRO A 150 -27.80 3.55 -12.23
N LYS A 151 -28.49 2.45 -12.47
CA LYS A 151 -27.85 1.21 -12.97
C LYS A 151 -27.09 1.43 -14.28
N GLU A 152 -27.66 2.21 -15.20
CA GLU A 152 -27.15 2.56 -16.52
C GLU A 152 -25.87 3.39 -16.45
N GLU A 153 -25.67 4.16 -15.39
CA GLU A 153 -24.46 4.98 -15.19
C GLU A 153 -23.31 4.25 -14.49
N ARG A 154 -23.60 3.06 -13.93
CA ARG A 154 -22.56 2.30 -13.21
C ARG A 154 -21.53 1.66 -14.13
N TYR A 155 -21.90 1.35 -15.37
CA TYR A 155 -21.02 0.69 -16.37
C TYR A 155 -20.26 -0.53 -15.77
N ASN A 156 -18.94 -0.60 -15.95
CA ASN A 156 -18.08 -1.66 -15.42
C ASN A 156 -17.55 -1.36 -14.00
N TRP A 157 -17.87 -0.22 -13.41
CA TRP A 157 -17.37 0.18 -12.11
C TRP A 157 -17.60 -0.83 -11.00
N PRO A 158 -18.79 -1.43 -10.81
CA PRO A 158 -19.04 -2.35 -9.71
C PRO A 158 -18.06 -3.54 -9.73
N ARG A 159 -17.88 -4.13 -10.91
CA ARG A 159 -16.97 -5.27 -11.10
C ARG A 159 -15.51 -4.84 -10.91
N SER A 160 -15.10 -3.73 -11.49
CA SER A 160 -13.73 -3.23 -11.39
C SER A 160 -13.32 -2.88 -9.96
N ILE A 161 -14.17 -2.19 -9.21
CA ILE A 161 -13.91 -1.87 -7.80
C ILE A 161 -13.90 -3.13 -6.92
N SER A 162 -14.79 -4.09 -7.17
CA SER A 162 -14.79 -5.38 -6.47
C SER A 162 -13.51 -6.17 -6.73
N THR A 163 -13.08 -6.25 -7.98
CA THR A 163 -11.83 -6.89 -8.38
C THR A 163 -10.63 -6.21 -7.71
N PHE A 164 -10.58 -4.89 -7.72
CA PHE A 164 -9.51 -4.14 -7.07
C PHE A 164 -9.47 -4.38 -5.55
N SER A 165 -10.62 -4.34 -4.88
CA SER A 165 -10.73 -4.65 -3.43
C SER A 165 -10.19 -6.04 -3.11
N SER A 166 -10.49 -7.03 -3.96
CA SER A 166 -9.96 -8.39 -3.84
C SER A 166 -8.42 -8.41 -3.96
N ARG A 167 -7.85 -7.66 -4.92
CA ARG A 167 -6.40 -7.58 -5.10
C ARG A 167 -5.69 -6.90 -3.92
N LEU A 168 -6.29 -5.89 -3.30
CA LEU A 168 -5.76 -5.28 -2.09
C LEU A 168 -5.70 -6.28 -0.93
N ARG A 169 -6.70 -7.15 -0.79
CA ARG A 169 -6.67 -8.22 0.20
C ARG A 169 -5.62 -9.28 -0.13
N TRP A 170 -5.49 -9.65 -1.41
CA TRP A 170 -4.46 -10.59 -1.87
C TRP A 170 -3.05 -10.08 -1.58
N HIS A 171 -2.80 -8.78 -1.73
CA HIS A 171 -1.52 -8.19 -1.36
C HIS A 171 -1.12 -8.57 0.09
N CYS A 172 -2.00 -8.35 1.06
CA CYS A 172 -1.74 -8.72 2.44
C CYS A 172 -1.69 -10.24 2.65
N HIS A 173 -2.53 -11.00 1.94
CA HIS A 173 -2.55 -12.46 2.03
C HIS A 173 -1.24 -13.10 1.57
N PHE A 174 -0.67 -12.65 0.47
CA PHE A 174 0.62 -13.18 0.00
C PHE A 174 1.78 -12.80 0.92
N ILE A 175 1.77 -11.58 1.46
CA ILE A 175 2.79 -11.19 2.45
C ILE A 175 2.62 -12.03 3.73
N GLN A 176 1.38 -12.29 4.18
CA GLN A 176 1.11 -13.18 5.31
C GLN A 176 1.64 -14.59 5.03
N LYS A 177 1.42 -15.10 3.81
CA LYS A 177 1.94 -16.41 3.44
C LYS A 177 3.47 -16.48 3.53
N LEU A 178 4.17 -15.46 3.04
CA LEU A 178 5.64 -15.38 3.14
C LEU A 178 6.14 -15.16 4.58
N GLU A 179 5.35 -14.51 5.45
CA GLU A 179 5.69 -14.38 6.87
C GLU A 179 5.57 -15.72 7.60
N ASP A 180 4.53 -16.51 7.28
CA ASP A 180 4.27 -17.79 7.93
C ASP A 180 5.19 -18.90 7.39
N GLU A 181 5.53 -18.85 6.11
CA GLU A 181 6.27 -19.86 5.36
C GLU A 181 7.42 -19.17 4.57
N PRO A 182 8.46 -18.67 5.24
CA PRO A 182 9.51 -17.85 4.60
C PRO A 182 10.42 -18.63 3.64
N GLU A 183 10.34 -19.94 3.62
CA GLU A 183 11.15 -20.82 2.78
C GLU A 183 10.49 -21.19 1.42
N ILE A 184 9.33 -20.60 1.10
CA ILE A 184 8.62 -20.82 -0.17
C ILE A 184 9.37 -20.17 -1.33
#